data_cd12415a9236bef26ad082f54a242132
#
_entry.id   cd12415a9236bef26ad082f54a242132
#
_cell.length_a   1.000
_cell.length_b   1.000
_cell.length_c   1.000
_cell.angle_alpha   90.00
_cell.angle_beta   90.00
_cell.angle_gamma   90.00
#
_symmetry.space_group_name_H-M   'P 1'
#
loop_
_entity.id
_entity.type
_entity.pdbx_description
1 polymer ?
#
loop_
_entity_poly.entity_id
_entity_poly.type
_entity_poly.pdbx_seq_one_letter_code
_entity_poly.pdbx_strand_id
1 'polypeptide(L)'
;MSILIVDDDRTTISILHHMLKPYADEIYLASDGIEGLSHYKTYHPDLILSDINMPRMNGLQMVEEIRKKDEDVKIAIFTDFEKRDILLKAIELGVNQFLSKPFEAKSFSKTIQQLHHDIVEKREARNELQRQENILHAINEMSYSFLQQPNWMVAVHQEMKNLKDAAKASCIFIYENEHDKTCSSAHQLLYINDNEKAKGKKSIHYRKHHLMRWKNRLKKNQLINGNKNDYDKSKTKLLNMFKINSLLILPIFVQEQWWGFLGIGNGHSEVLQETNVEMLGTAASIVGSAIHNSNNRTSLEMSSAVFQHTMDGVVITDAKNNIVQINDAALQITGYDRDTILGKNPNILKSGNHEKQFYQKMWHQLHDEGCWQGEVTNRKKNGEAYIAWLSINTIKNNQGEIENFIAVFSDVTLHRKDARTQAYLATHDPLTGLSNRILLNDRLEHAIEHAKRFEKHIGLIFCDLDNFKPINDTYGHTVGDEILKRVSHYLKDIFRKEDTVCRFGGDEFVILIEELENFQYLDSILQRVNQITTTPCVINGIQITIGMSIGASIYPYDGTDSDRLLEAADQAMYRAKRSGKNRIEYSQSNPQGYSLDHTPQNEIFNYMI
;
A
#
# COMPACT_ATOMS: atom_id res chain seq x y z
N MET A 1 -22.24 9.28 41.45
CA MET A 1 -23.69 9.05 41.59
C MET A 1 -24.35 10.31 42.15
N SER A 2 -25.42 10.79 41.55
CA SER A 2 -26.24 11.90 42.05
C SER A 2 -27.42 11.36 42.87
N ILE A 3 -27.68 11.96 44.00
CA ILE A 3 -28.73 11.51 44.94
C ILE A 3 -29.70 12.65 45.23
N LEU A 4 -31.00 12.37 45.18
CA LEU A 4 -32.06 13.27 45.66
C LEU A 4 -32.61 12.73 46.96
N ILE A 5 -32.58 13.57 48.01
CA ILE A 5 -33.18 13.29 49.31
C ILE A 5 -34.43 14.14 49.43
N VAL A 6 -35.58 13.47 49.74
CA VAL A 6 -36.88 14.13 49.90
C VAL A 6 -37.47 13.74 51.26
N ASP A 7 -37.50 14.68 52.18
CA ASP A 7 -38.02 14.49 53.55
C ASP A 7 -38.43 15.87 54.09
N ASP A 8 -39.51 15.98 54.84
CA ASP A 8 -39.99 17.23 55.40
C ASP A 8 -39.27 17.58 56.73
N ASP A 9 -38.57 16.60 57.33
CA ASP A 9 -37.77 16.81 58.54
C ASP A 9 -36.33 17.21 58.19
N ARG A 10 -36.00 18.45 58.45
CA ARG A 10 -34.63 19.01 58.25
C ARG A 10 -33.54 18.26 58.98
N THR A 11 -33.87 17.65 60.16
CA THR A 11 -32.89 16.86 60.93
C THR A 11 -32.54 15.59 60.18
N THR A 12 -33.56 14.89 59.67
CA THR A 12 -33.39 13.70 58.82
C THR A 12 -32.59 14.01 57.58
N ILE A 13 -32.92 15.11 56.86
CA ILE A 13 -32.16 15.54 55.70
C ILE A 13 -30.68 15.74 56.03
N SER A 14 -30.36 16.44 57.13
CA SER A 14 -28.97 16.71 57.53
C SER A 14 -28.19 15.43 57.85
N ILE A 15 -28.83 14.49 58.54
CA ILE A 15 -28.22 13.16 58.84
C ILE A 15 -27.95 12.40 57.55
N LEU A 16 -28.93 12.28 56.70
CA LEU A 16 -28.83 11.57 55.42
C LEU A 16 -27.77 12.19 54.50
N HIS A 17 -27.78 13.51 54.38
CA HIS A 17 -26.77 14.22 53.61
C HIS A 17 -25.34 13.88 54.10
N HIS A 18 -25.13 13.86 55.39
CA HIS A 18 -23.80 13.47 55.94
C HIS A 18 -23.45 12.02 55.68
N MET A 19 -24.39 11.10 55.83
CA MET A 19 -24.19 9.65 55.61
C MET A 19 -23.98 9.29 54.13
N LEU A 20 -24.55 10.05 53.20
CA LEU A 20 -24.48 9.78 51.77
C LEU A 20 -23.30 10.43 51.07
N LYS A 21 -22.69 11.42 51.68
CA LYS A 21 -21.52 12.16 51.13
C LYS A 21 -20.39 11.23 50.58
N PRO A 22 -20.07 10.09 51.21
CA PRO A 22 -19.05 9.16 50.64
C PRO A 22 -19.45 8.47 49.34
N TYR A 23 -20.76 8.40 49.00
CA TYR A 23 -21.31 7.66 47.86
C TYR A 23 -21.82 8.58 46.74
N ALA A 24 -21.91 9.89 46.97
CA ALA A 24 -22.49 10.82 46.04
C ALA A 24 -21.48 11.89 45.59
N ASP A 25 -21.50 12.14 44.28
CA ASP A 25 -20.82 13.29 43.66
C ASP A 25 -21.63 14.56 43.88
N GLU A 26 -22.97 14.46 43.83
CA GLU A 26 -23.93 15.54 44.04
C GLU A 26 -25.13 15.08 44.86
N ILE A 27 -25.58 15.88 45.79
CA ILE A 27 -26.77 15.61 46.60
C ILE A 27 -27.73 16.77 46.49
N TYR A 28 -28.95 16.47 46.05
CA TYR A 28 -30.07 17.42 45.95
C TYR A 28 -31.04 17.18 47.11
N LEU A 29 -31.60 18.25 47.66
CA LEU A 29 -32.47 18.21 48.82
C LEU A 29 -33.83 18.77 48.46
N ALA A 30 -34.89 18.12 48.88
CA ALA A 30 -36.26 18.59 48.73
C ALA A 30 -37.07 18.33 50.02
N SER A 31 -37.99 19.24 50.34
CA SER A 31 -38.75 19.25 51.56
C SER A 31 -40.15 18.57 51.42
N ASP A 32 -40.55 18.22 50.21
CA ASP A 32 -41.80 17.47 49.90
C ASP A 32 -41.76 16.86 48.49
N GLY A 33 -42.80 16.09 48.17
CA GLY A 33 -42.89 15.38 46.87
C GLY A 33 -43.02 16.32 45.67
N ILE A 34 -43.55 17.55 45.79
CA ILE A 34 -43.67 18.50 44.68
C ILE A 34 -42.28 19.03 44.34
N GLU A 35 -41.53 19.48 45.34
CA GLU A 35 -40.17 19.92 45.18
C GLU A 35 -39.25 18.78 44.72
N GLY A 36 -39.44 17.56 45.28
CA GLY A 36 -38.76 16.36 44.87
C GLY A 36 -38.99 16.04 43.41
N LEU A 37 -40.22 16.11 42.93
CA LEU A 37 -40.56 15.89 41.51
C LEU A 37 -39.97 16.97 40.59
N SER A 38 -39.88 18.24 41.06
CA SER A 38 -39.23 19.32 40.33
C SER A 38 -37.72 19.11 40.20
N HIS A 39 -37.08 18.73 41.32
CA HIS A 39 -35.64 18.41 41.30
C HIS A 39 -35.33 17.18 40.48
N TYR A 40 -36.14 16.13 40.53
CA TYR A 40 -36.01 14.98 39.65
C TYR A 40 -36.01 15.39 38.14
N LYS A 41 -36.98 16.22 37.72
CA LYS A 41 -37.07 16.72 36.34
C LYS A 41 -35.89 17.60 35.91
N THR A 42 -35.27 18.29 36.85
CA THR A 42 -34.19 19.26 36.58
C THR A 42 -32.82 18.58 36.59
N TYR A 43 -32.57 17.66 37.53
CA TYR A 43 -31.24 17.14 37.84
C TYR A 43 -31.07 15.66 37.46
N HIS A 44 -32.15 14.92 37.16
CA HIS A 44 -32.16 13.52 36.82
C HIS A 44 -31.25 12.67 37.73
N PRO A 45 -31.51 12.63 39.08
CA PRO A 45 -30.69 11.90 40.01
C PRO A 45 -30.67 10.39 39.75
N ASP A 46 -29.50 9.75 40.03
CA ASP A 46 -29.34 8.31 39.89
C ASP A 46 -30.11 7.52 40.98
N LEU A 47 -30.26 8.11 42.17
CA LEU A 47 -30.95 7.53 43.32
C LEU A 47 -31.85 8.57 43.99
N ILE A 48 -33.07 8.15 44.29
CA ILE A 48 -34.01 8.96 45.07
C ILE A 48 -34.27 8.26 46.42
N LEU A 49 -34.05 9.02 47.50
CA LEU A 49 -34.36 8.61 48.85
C LEU A 49 -35.51 9.48 49.34
N SER A 50 -36.69 8.90 49.58
CA SER A 50 -37.89 9.66 49.94
C SER A 50 -38.54 9.18 51.21
N ASP A 51 -38.98 10.09 52.05
CA ASP A 51 -40.01 9.76 53.04
C ASP A 51 -41.37 9.54 52.39
N ILE A 52 -42.21 8.74 53.03
CA ILE A 52 -43.56 8.50 52.61
C ILE A 52 -44.49 9.65 53.00
N ASN A 53 -44.41 10.07 54.26
CA ASN A 53 -45.35 10.98 54.87
C ASN A 53 -44.83 12.45 54.82
N MET A 54 -45.18 13.15 53.77
CA MET A 54 -44.75 14.51 53.55
C MET A 54 -45.95 15.41 53.22
N PRO A 55 -45.89 16.71 53.51
CA PRO A 55 -46.94 17.67 53.17
C PRO A 55 -47.05 17.85 51.63
N ARG A 56 -48.18 18.35 51.19
CA ARG A 56 -48.53 18.67 49.79
C ARG A 56 -48.56 17.48 48.85
N MET A 57 -47.50 16.73 48.73
CA MET A 57 -47.41 15.50 47.93
C MET A 57 -46.58 14.50 48.72
N ASN A 58 -47.17 13.32 48.96
CA ASN A 58 -46.48 12.27 49.68
C ASN A 58 -45.47 11.51 48.77
N GLY A 59 -44.53 10.79 49.39
CA GLY A 59 -43.48 10.07 48.65
C GLY A 59 -44.00 9.09 47.62
N LEU A 60 -45.09 8.34 47.92
CA LEU A 60 -45.66 7.38 46.95
C LEU A 60 -46.32 8.06 45.75
N GLN A 61 -46.97 9.17 45.95
CA GLN A 61 -47.51 9.99 44.86
C GLN A 61 -46.39 10.54 43.97
N MET A 62 -45.32 10.98 44.55
CA MET A 62 -44.12 11.43 43.81
C MET A 62 -43.54 10.26 43.00
N VAL A 63 -43.37 9.08 43.59
CA VAL A 63 -42.89 7.87 42.90
C VAL A 63 -43.80 7.50 41.76
N GLU A 64 -45.10 7.51 41.94
CA GLU A 64 -46.09 7.23 40.88
C GLU A 64 -45.96 8.17 39.69
N GLU A 65 -45.74 9.47 39.92
CA GLU A 65 -45.51 10.45 38.84
C GLU A 65 -44.15 10.24 38.14
N ILE A 66 -43.13 9.85 38.87
CA ILE A 66 -41.82 9.53 38.30
C ILE A 66 -41.90 8.27 37.46
N ARG A 67 -42.52 7.22 37.94
CA ARG A 67 -42.63 5.92 37.24
C ARG A 67 -43.45 5.98 35.95
N LYS A 68 -44.35 6.94 35.80
CA LYS A 68 -45.03 7.20 34.51
C LYS A 68 -44.07 7.59 33.40
N LYS A 69 -42.86 8.04 33.73
CA LYS A 69 -41.87 8.55 32.76
C LYS A 69 -40.53 7.82 32.80
N ASP A 70 -40.18 7.24 33.94
CA ASP A 70 -38.90 6.60 34.17
C ASP A 70 -39.07 5.39 35.09
N GLU A 71 -38.97 4.22 34.51
CA GLU A 71 -39.00 2.94 35.22
C GLU A 71 -37.64 2.57 35.83
N ASP A 72 -36.55 3.24 35.41
CA ASP A 72 -35.18 2.83 35.65
C ASP A 72 -34.54 3.47 36.87
N VAL A 73 -34.94 4.71 37.24
CA VAL A 73 -34.32 5.41 38.36
C VAL A 73 -34.50 4.61 39.66
N LYS A 74 -33.42 4.49 40.43
CA LYS A 74 -33.44 3.76 41.71
C LYS A 74 -34.16 4.61 42.76
N ILE A 75 -35.13 4.00 43.43
CA ILE A 75 -35.93 4.66 44.48
C ILE A 75 -35.87 3.81 45.74
N ALA A 76 -35.50 4.42 46.85
CA ALA A 76 -35.63 3.83 48.16
C ALA A 76 -36.53 4.72 49.05
N ILE A 77 -37.39 4.09 49.80
CA ILE A 77 -38.38 4.78 50.67
C ILE A 77 -38.10 4.51 52.14
N PHE A 78 -38.24 5.55 52.96
CA PHE A 78 -38.22 5.44 54.40
C PHE A 78 -39.62 5.08 54.96
N THR A 79 -39.68 4.12 55.85
CA THR A 79 -40.95 3.59 56.39
C THR A 79 -40.79 3.11 57.81
N ASP A 80 -41.88 3.28 58.59
CA ASP A 80 -42.00 2.75 59.97
C ASP A 80 -42.51 1.31 60.01
N PHE A 81 -42.61 0.61 58.89
CA PHE A 81 -43.05 -0.80 58.71
C PHE A 81 -44.44 -1.15 59.30
N GLU A 82 -45.22 -0.25 59.87
CA GLU A 82 -46.48 -0.57 60.56
C GLU A 82 -47.70 -0.74 59.63
N LYS A 83 -47.61 -0.28 58.35
CA LYS A 83 -48.76 -0.27 57.43
C LYS A 83 -48.52 -1.15 56.20
N ARG A 84 -49.04 -2.35 56.19
CA ARG A 84 -48.91 -3.36 55.14
C ARG A 84 -49.36 -2.82 53.76
N ASP A 85 -50.44 -2.05 53.69
CA ASP A 85 -51.00 -1.53 52.43
C ASP A 85 -50.08 -0.53 51.74
N ILE A 86 -49.33 0.26 52.52
CA ILE A 86 -48.34 1.20 52.01
C ILE A 86 -47.15 0.47 51.36
N LEU A 87 -46.68 -0.60 52.03
CA LEU A 87 -45.62 -1.43 51.51
C LEU A 87 -46.00 -2.12 50.20
N LEU A 88 -47.21 -2.68 50.12
CA LEU A 88 -47.73 -3.30 48.88
C LEU A 88 -47.80 -2.32 47.74
N LYS A 89 -48.33 -1.11 47.98
CA LYS A 89 -48.40 -0.06 46.96
C LYS A 89 -47.01 0.42 46.51
N ALA A 90 -46.05 0.53 47.41
CA ALA A 90 -44.69 0.91 47.05
C ALA A 90 -44.00 -0.19 46.21
N ILE A 91 -44.25 -1.47 46.48
CA ILE A 91 -43.76 -2.58 45.66
C ILE A 91 -44.41 -2.53 44.27
N GLU A 92 -45.73 -2.33 44.16
CA GLU A 92 -46.44 -2.19 42.89
C GLU A 92 -45.89 -1.01 42.05
N LEU A 93 -45.48 0.08 42.71
CA LEU A 93 -44.85 1.23 42.08
C LEU A 93 -43.36 1.01 41.72
N GLY A 94 -42.80 -0.16 41.98
CA GLY A 94 -41.42 -0.48 41.61
C GLY A 94 -40.37 0.25 42.47
N VAL A 95 -40.66 0.45 43.77
CA VAL A 95 -39.66 0.92 44.74
C VAL A 95 -38.61 -0.16 44.93
N ASN A 96 -37.35 0.21 44.83
CA ASN A 96 -36.24 -0.75 44.82
C ASN A 96 -35.84 -1.22 46.22
N GLN A 97 -35.95 -0.33 47.25
CA GLN A 97 -35.54 -0.64 48.60
C GLN A 97 -36.42 0.08 49.64
N PHE A 98 -36.52 -0.54 50.82
CA PHE A 98 -37.19 0.03 51.99
C PHE A 98 -36.18 0.22 53.10
N LEU A 99 -36.21 1.36 53.73
CA LEU A 99 -35.31 1.73 54.81
C LEU A 99 -36.14 2.08 56.07
N SER A 100 -35.85 1.38 57.16
CA SER A 100 -36.60 1.61 58.44
C SER A 100 -36.16 2.89 59.13
N LYS A 101 -37.14 3.61 59.69
CA LYS A 101 -36.90 4.68 60.71
C LYS A 101 -37.10 4.06 62.11
N PRO A 102 -36.21 4.28 63.08
CA PRO A 102 -34.96 5.06 63.03
C PRO A 102 -33.85 4.33 62.29
N PHE A 103 -32.96 5.09 61.66
CA PHE A 103 -31.90 4.53 60.80
C PHE A 103 -30.83 3.79 61.62
N GLU A 104 -30.73 2.50 61.41
CA GLU A 104 -29.57 1.74 61.86
C GLU A 104 -28.39 1.93 60.90
N ALA A 105 -27.33 2.59 61.35
CA ALA A 105 -26.22 3.01 60.46
C ALA A 105 -25.61 1.87 59.65
N LYS A 106 -25.51 0.66 60.18
CA LYS A 106 -24.95 -0.51 59.47
C LYS A 106 -25.86 -0.99 58.36
N SER A 107 -27.16 -1.10 58.63
CA SER A 107 -28.16 -1.55 57.66
C SER A 107 -28.32 -0.54 56.55
N PHE A 108 -28.42 0.74 56.89
CA PHE A 108 -28.49 1.85 55.93
C PHE A 108 -27.25 1.85 55.00
N SER A 109 -26.05 1.82 55.56
CA SER A 109 -24.81 1.85 54.75
C SER A 109 -24.72 0.65 53.81
N LYS A 110 -25.12 -0.56 54.25
CA LYS A 110 -25.14 -1.76 53.41
C LYS A 110 -26.10 -1.60 52.24
N THR A 111 -27.31 -1.09 52.47
CA THR A 111 -28.32 -0.89 51.43
C THR A 111 -27.87 0.15 50.41
N ILE A 112 -27.30 1.27 50.87
CA ILE A 112 -26.76 2.31 49.96
C ILE A 112 -25.58 1.81 49.15
N GLN A 113 -24.68 1.01 49.77
CA GLN A 113 -23.58 0.40 49.02
C GLN A 113 -24.09 -0.53 47.91
N GLN A 114 -25.12 -1.31 48.17
CA GLN A 114 -25.70 -2.19 47.17
C GLN A 114 -26.36 -1.39 46.03
N LEU A 115 -27.16 -0.39 46.37
CA LEU A 115 -27.78 0.48 45.36
C LEU A 115 -26.71 1.22 44.53
N HIS A 116 -25.69 1.70 45.17
CA HIS A 116 -24.56 2.34 44.47
C HIS A 116 -23.87 1.35 43.52
N HIS A 117 -23.60 0.13 43.97
CA HIS A 117 -23.00 -0.91 43.12
C HIS A 117 -23.87 -1.20 41.90
N ASP A 118 -25.18 -1.44 42.11
CA ASP A 118 -26.15 -1.73 41.04
C ASP A 118 -26.25 -0.59 40.01
N ILE A 119 -26.22 0.67 40.48
CA ILE A 119 -26.28 1.85 39.61
C ILE A 119 -25.02 1.99 38.78
N VAL A 120 -23.84 1.81 39.42
CA VAL A 120 -22.54 1.89 38.73
C VAL A 120 -22.41 0.79 37.69
N GLU A 121 -22.73 -0.45 38.07
CA GLU A 121 -22.69 -1.61 37.17
C GLU A 121 -23.62 -1.44 35.95
N LYS A 122 -24.87 -0.99 36.17
CA LYS A 122 -25.83 -0.72 35.08
C LYS A 122 -25.33 0.39 34.18
N ARG A 123 -24.72 1.45 34.72
CA ARG A 123 -24.16 2.57 33.97
C ARG A 123 -22.95 2.15 33.15
N GLU A 124 -22.07 1.33 33.73
CA GLU A 124 -20.91 0.78 33.00
C GLU A 124 -21.34 -0.14 31.89
N ALA A 125 -22.30 -1.05 32.13
CA ALA A 125 -22.83 -1.94 31.10
C ALA A 125 -23.49 -1.17 29.94
N ARG A 126 -24.26 -0.11 30.27
CA ARG A 126 -24.88 0.74 29.25
C ARG A 126 -23.85 1.52 28.43
N ASN A 127 -22.84 2.06 29.07
CA ASN A 127 -21.75 2.77 28.40
C ASN A 127 -20.97 1.84 27.50
N GLU A 128 -20.75 0.59 27.93
CA GLU A 128 -20.04 -0.41 27.14
C GLU A 128 -20.88 -0.84 25.92
N LEU A 129 -22.18 -1.08 26.11
CA LEU A 129 -23.09 -1.39 24.99
C LEU A 129 -23.10 -0.26 23.96
N GLN A 130 -23.23 0.97 24.40
CA GLN A 130 -23.19 2.16 23.51
C GLN A 130 -21.84 2.26 22.77
N ARG A 131 -20.75 1.91 23.43
CA ARG A 131 -19.43 1.87 22.79
C ARG A 131 -19.36 0.80 21.70
N GLN A 132 -19.90 -0.39 21.96
CA GLN A 132 -19.98 -1.47 20.98
C GLN A 132 -20.83 -1.07 19.76
N GLU A 133 -21.98 -0.47 19.97
CA GLU A 133 -22.83 0.05 18.90
C GLU A 133 -22.10 1.09 18.04
N ASN A 134 -21.39 2.02 18.68
CA ASN A 134 -20.62 3.03 17.96
C ASN A 134 -19.47 2.42 17.13
N ILE A 135 -18.76 1.43 17.69
CA ILE A 135 -17.70 0.71 16.97
C ILE A 135 -18.28 -0.04 15.76
N LEU A 136 -19.39 -0.75 15.94
CA LEU A 136 -20.06 -1.46 14.85
C LEU A 136 -20.54 -0.51 13.75
N HIS A 137 -21.10 0.63 14.14
CA HIS A 137 -21.52 1.66 13.18
C HIS A 137 -20.31 2.17 12.38
N ALA A 138 -19.21 2.50 13.05
CA ALA A 138 -17.99 2.98 12.38
C ALA A 138 -17.40 1.90 11.43
N ILE A 139 -17.44 0.62 11.81
CA ILE A 139 -17.00 -0.50 10.97
C ILE A 139 -17.88 -0.64 9.72
N ASN A 140 -19.19 -0.51 9.86
CA ASN A 140 -20.13 -0.60 8.74
C ASN A 140 -19.93 0.56 7.76
N GLU A 141 -19.81 1.81 8.25
CA GLU A 141 -19.53 2.99 7.43
C GLU A 141 -18.20 2.85 6.70
N MET A 142 -17.16 2.40 7.40
CA MET A 142 -15.85 2.12 6.82
C MET A 142 -15.94 1.08 5.68
N SER A 143 -16.66 -0.01 5.90
CA SER A 143 -16.86 -1.05 4.89
C SER A 143 -17.54 -0.50 3.63
N TYR A 144 -18.60 0.30 3.82
CA TYR A 144 -19.31 0.95 2.72
C TYR A 144 -18.44 1.97 1.97
N SER A 145 -17.70 2.80 2.71
CA SER A 145 -16.81 3.81 2.16
C SER A 145 -15.70 3.19 1.28
N PHE A 146 -15.07 2.10 1.75
CA PHE A 146 -14.03 1.40 0.99
C PHE A 146 -14.56 0.66 -0.25
N LEU A 147 -15.84 0.26 -0.26
CA LEU A 147 -16.46 -0.30 -1.46
C LEU A 147 -16.72 0.77 -2.52
N GLN A 148 -17.07 1.98 -2.11
CA GLN A 148 -17.35 3.08 -3.04
C GLN A 148 -16.09 3.78 -3.58
N GLN A 149 -15.02 3.83 -2.80
CA GLN A 149 -13.80 4.53 -3.18
C GLN A 149 -12.84 3.61 -3.94
N PRO A 150 -12.45 3.96 -5.17
CA PRO A 150 -11.49 3.18 -5.95
C PRO A 150 -10.13 3.02 -5.27
N ASN A 151 -9.72 4.04 -4.55
CA ASN A 151 -8.46 4.10 -3.81
C ASN A 151 -8.77 4.20 -2.32
N TRP A 152 -8.51 3.12 -1.58
CA TRP A 152 -8.72 3.04 -0.13
C TRP A 152 -8.00 4.14 0.66
N MET A 153 -6.84 4.62 0.17
CA MET A 153 -6.06 5.69 0.81
C MET A 153 -6.81 7.01 0.91
N VAL A 154 -7.78 7.26 0.03
CA VAL A 154 -8.60 8.48 0.06
C VAL A 154 -9.54 8.47 1.26
N ALA A 155 -10.15 7.32 1.54
CA ALA A 155 -11.12 7.19 2.63
C ALA A 155 -10.46 6.86 3.98
N VAL A 156 -9.29 6.22 3.99
CA VAL A 156 -8.68 5.65 5.19
C VAL A 156 -8.52 6.65 6.33
N HIS A 157 -8.17 7.89 6.04
CA HIS A 157 -7.95 8.90 7.08
C HIS A 157 -9.24 9.20 7.86
N GLN A 158 -10.33 9.44 7.14
CA GLN A 158 -11.62 9.76 7.76
C GLN A 158 -12.18 8.55 8.51
N GLU A 159 -12.12 7.37 7.91
CA GLU A 159 -12.66 6.16 8.50
C GLU A 159 -11.87 5.73 9.75
N MET A 160 -10.55 5.88 9.74
CA MET A 160 -9.74 5.63 10.93
C MET A 160 -10.01 6.68 12.03
N LYS A 161 -10.31 7.92 11.67
CA LYS A 161 -10.73 8.92 12.64
C LYS A 161 -12.07 8.55 13.28
N ASN A 162 -13.04 8.17 12.48
CA ASN A 162 -14.36 7.72 12.96
C ASN A 162 -14.22 6.51 13.90
N LEU A 163 -13.40 5.53 13.51
CA LEU A 163 -13.13 4.34 14.33
C LEU A 163 -12.42 4.69 15.64
N LYS A 164 -11.45 5.62 15.62
CA LYS A 164 -10.76 6.12 16.81
C LYS A 164 -11.77 6.74 17.80
N ASP A 165 -12.63 7.60 17.30
CA ASP A 165 -13.63 8.31 18.11
C ASP A 165 -14.68 7.33 18.69
N ALA A 166 -15.17 6.38 17.89
CA ALA A 166 -16.08 5.31 18.31
C ALA A 166 -15.46 4.41 19.40
N ALA A 167 -14.20 4.03 19.24
CA ALA A 167 -13.45 3.26 20.22
C ALA A 167 -13.02 4.09 21.45
N LYS A 168 -13.28 5.40 21.48
CA LYS A 168 -12.78 6.34 22.50
C LYS A 168 -11.27 6.20 22.72
N ALA A 169 -10.53 5.99 21.63
CA ALA A 169 -9.09 5.82 21.66
C ALA A 169 -8.37 7.18 21.59
N SER A 170 -7.23 7.30 22.26
CA SER A 170 -6.39 8.51 22.20
C SER A 170 -5.62 8.59 20.88
N CYS A 171 -5.29 7.47 20.27
CA CYS A 171 -4.68 7.44 18.95
C CYS A 171 -5.00 6.16 18.19
N ILE A 172 -4.91 6.25 16.86
CA ILE A 172 -4.97 5.13 15.93
C ILE A 172 -3.88 5.30 14.87
N PHE A 173 -3.30 4.18 14.43
CA PHE A 173 -2.23 4.22 13.43
C PHE A 173 -2.19 2.95 12.60
N ILE A 174 -1.69 3.08 11.37
CA ILE A 174 -1.45 1.98 10.44
C ILE A 174 0.02 1.98 10.04
N TYR A 175 0.62 0.80 10.10
CA TYR A 175 1.97 0.54 9.60
C TYR A 175 1.95 -0.53 8.53
N GLU A 176 2.67 -0.28 7.45
CA GLU A 176 2.92 -1.22 6.37
C GLU A 176 4.31 -1.84 6.54
N ASN A 177 4.41 -3.15 6.40
CA ASN A 177 5.69 -3.85 6.44
C ASN A 177 6.49 -3.61 5.16
N GLU A 178 7.80 -3.55 5.28
CA GLU A 178 8.67 -3.67 4.11
C GLU A 178 8.51 -5.06 3.49
N HIS A 179 8.29 -5.08 2.17
CA HIS A 179 8.09 -6.32 1.39
C HIS A 179 9.42 -6.98 0.99
N ASP A 180 10.47 -6.82 1.80
CA ASP A 180 11.71 -7.59 1.66
C ASP A 180 11.54 -9.01 2.20
N LYS A 181 12.42 -9.95 1.82
CA LYS A 181 12.39 -11.35 2.29
C LYS A 181 12.47 -11.47 3.82
N THR A 182 12.94 -10.45 4.51
CA THR A 182 13.18 -10.45 5.96
C THR A 182 12.07 -9.78 6.74
N CYS A 183 11.27 -8.91 6.12
CA CYS A 183 10.28 -8.06 6.77
C CYS A 183 10.88 -7.39 8.02
N SER A 184 11.99 -6.68 7.81
CA SER A 184 12.83 -6.17 8.93
C SER A 184 12.26 -4.93 9.58
N SER A 185 11.44 -4.16 8.85
CA SER A 185 10.84 -2.91 9.31
C SER A 185 9.41 -2.72 8.80
N ALA A 186 8.74 -1.75 9.40
CA ALA A 186 7.43 -1.27 8.96
C ALA A 186 7.43 0.27 8.92
N HIS A 187 6.77 0.82 7.93
CA HIS A 187 6.61 2.26 7.72
C HIS A 187 5.23 2.72 8.13
N GLN A 188 5.18 3.91 8.77
CA GLN A 188 3.92 4.52 9.16
C GLN A 188 3.21 5.09 7.93
N LEU A 189 2.03 4.56 7.64
CA LEU A 189 1.12 5.12 6.63
C LEU A 189 0.19 6.17 7.22
N LEU A 190 -0.33 5.89 8.42
CA LEU A 190 -1.31 6.76 9.08
C LEU A 190 -1.01 6.87 10.57
N TYR A 191 -1.22 8.05 11.13
CA TYR A 191 -1.23 8.31 12.57
C TYR A 191 -2.18 9.45 12.90
N ILE A 192 -3.21 9.15 13.66
CA ILE A 192 -4.21 10.12 14.15
C ILE A 192 -4.20 10.08 15.67
N ASN A 193 -4.11 11.23 16.32
CA ASN A 193 -4.16 11.37 17.78
C ASN A 193 -4.88 12.65 18.21
N ASP A 194 -5.27 12.70 19.47
CA ASP A 194 -5.90 13.87 20.11
C ASP A 194 -4.87 14.94 20.53
N ASN A 195 -3.58 14.59 20.54
CA ASN A 195 -2.51 15.46 21.01
C ASN A 195 -1.57 15.81 19.85
N GLU A 196 -1.73 17.00 19.26
CA GLU A 196 -0.92 17.49 18.13
C GLU A 196 0.61 17.42 18.37
N LYS A 197 1.05 17.38 19.63
CA LYS A 197 2.47 17.25 20.00
C LYS A 197 2.99 15.81 20.01
N ALA A 198 2.11 14.80 19.94
CA ALA A 198 2.52 13.41 19.86
C ALA A 198 2.75 13.06 18.39
N LYS A 199 4.02 12.89 18.01
CA LYS A 199 4.40 12.47 16.64
C LYS A 199 4.57 10.95 16.61
N GLY A 200 3.86 10.28 15.72
CA GLY A 200 4.11 8.89 15.40
C GLY A 200 5.55 8.67 14.91
N LYS A 201 6.03 7.46 15.02
CA LYS A 201 7.36 7.10 14.52
C LYS A 201 7.27 6.69 13.06
N LYS A 202 7.93 7.43 12.16
CA LYS A 202 7.88 7.21 10.70
C LYS A 202 8.24 5.78 10.27
N SER A 203 9.11 5.10 11.02
CA SER A 203 9.46 3.71 10.74
C SER A 203 9.81 2.94 12.02
N ILE A 204 9.49 1.65 12.04
CA ILE A 204 9.76 0.72 13.14
C ILE A 204 10.62 -0.43 12.60
N HIS A 205 11.84 -0.60 13.14
CA HIS A 205 12.68 -1.77 12.87
C HIS A 205 12.47 -2.81 13.98
N TYR A 206 11.93 -3.96 13.65
CA TYR A 206 11.52 -4.98 14.63
C TYR A 206 12.66 -5.44 15.53
N ARG A 207 13.85 -5.69 14.98
CA ARG A 207 15.04 -6.10 15.76
C ARG A 207 15.58 -4.94 16.60
N LYS A 208 15.75 -3.75 16.01
CA LYS A 208 16.32 -2.57 16.69
C LYS A 208 15.45 -2.09 17.86
N HIS A 209 14.13 -2.27 17.77
CA HIS A 209 13.18 -1.86 18.80
C HIS A 209 12.73 -3.00 19.71
N HIS A 210 13.40 -4.17 19.64
CA HIS A 210 13.09 -5.35 20.46
C HIS A 210 11.65 -5.88 20.28
N LEU A 211 11.10 -5.76 19.08
CA LEU A 211 9.71 -6.13 18.75
C LEU A 211 9.60 -7.47 18.01
N MET A 212 10.66 -8.28 17.97
CA MET A 212 10.65 -9.57 17.25
C MET A 212 9.55 -10.53 17.74
N ARG A 213 9.23 -10.49 19.05
CA ARG A 213 8.16 -11.29 19.63
C ARG A 213 6.78 -10.84 19.11
N TRP A 214 6.57 -9.54 18.97
CA TRP A 214 5.37 -8.97 18.39
C TRP A 214 5.25 -9.33 16.90
N LYS A 215 6.32 -9.14 16.14
CA LYS A 215 6.39 -9.56 14.73
C LYS A 215 5.95 -11.01 14.54
N ASN A 216 6.52 -11.94 15.34
CA ASN A 216 6.21 -13.36 15.22
C ASN A 216 4.75 -13.69 15.57
N ARG A 217 4.15 -12.98 16.52
CA ARG A 217 2.71 -13.11 16.84
C ARG A 217 1.84 -12.58 15.71
N LEU A 218 2.09 -11.34 15.27
CA LEU A 218 1.31 -10.69 14.22
C LEU A 218 1.36 -11.47 12.90
N LYS A 219 2.55 -12.02 12.55
CA LYS A 219 2.70 -12.90 11.38
C LYS A 219 1.86 -14.19 11.47
N LYS A 220 1.54 -14.64 12.67
CA LYS A 220 0.68 -15.81 12.94
C LYS A 220 -0.79 -15.42 13.13
N ASN A 221 -1.19 -14.23 12.71
CA ASN A 221 -2.52 -13.67 12.91
C ASN A 221 -2.92 -13.57 14.41
N GLN A 222 -1.95 -13.37 15.29
CA GLN A 222 -2.18 -13.18 16.72
C GLN A 222 -2.04 -11.71 17.07
N LEU A 223 -3.08 -11.15 17.66
CA LEU A 223 -3.11 -9.78 18.13
C LEU A 223 -2.21 -9.56 19.37
N ILE A 224 -1.95 -8.29 19.67
CA ILE A 224 -1.25 -7.87 20.89
C ILE A 224 -2.18 -6.89 21.61
N ASN A 225 -2.58 -7.22 22.81
CA ASN A 225 -3.40 -6.38 23.69
C ASN A 225 -2.77 -6.36 25.06
N GLY A 226 -2.61 -5.18 25.66
CA GLY A 226 -2.03 -5.05 26.98
C GLY A 226 -1.80 -3.60 27.41
N ASN A 227 -1.52 -3.42 28.68
CA ASN A 227 -1.20 -2.13 29.26
C ASN A 227 0.33 -1.96 29.44
N LYS A 228 0.73 -0.74 29.78
CA LYS A 228 2.13 -0.36 29.94
C LYS A 228 2.89 -1.20 30.97
N ASN A 229 2.19 -1.72 31.99
CA ASN A 229 2.79 -2.50 33.07
C ASN A 229 3.09 -3.94 32.62
N ASP A 230 2.44 -4.43 31.56
CA ASP A 230 2.63 -5.77 31.00
C ASP A 230 3.89 -5.87 30.13
N TYR A 231 4.56 -4.74 29.89
CA TYR A 231 5.64 -4.65 28.94
C TYR A 231 6.99 -4.31 29.58
N ASP A 232 8.06 -4.83 28.99
CA ASP A 232 9.43 -4.50 29.37
C ASP A 232 9.80 -3.03 29.08
N LYS A 233 10.92 -2.56 29.64
CA LYS A 233 11.39 -1.16 29.51
C LYS A 233 11.52 -0.69 28.06
N SER A 234 11.83 -1.58 27.11
CA SER A 234 11.99 -1.22 25.68
C SER A 234 10.66 -0.90 25.04
N LYS A 235 9.62 -1.71 25.32
CA LYS A 235 8.26 -1.51 24.81
C LYS A 235 7.58 -0.35 25.52
N THR A 236 7.79 -0.21 26.83
CA THR A 236 7.34 0.95 27.61
C THR A 236 7.86 2.27 27.02
N LYS A 237 9.11 2.30 26.52
CA LYS A 237 9.66 3.48 25.82
C LYS A 237 8.88 3.79 24.54
N LEU A 238 8.43 2.78 23.82
CA LEU A 238 7.60 2.97 22.62
C LEU A 238 6.22 3.56 22.99
N LEU A 239 5.55 3.01 24.01
CA LEU A 239 4.26 3.53 24.49
C LEU A 239 4.38 4.98 24.97
N ASN A 240 5.47 5.31 25.67
CA ASN A 240 5.74 6.68 26.12
C ASN A 240 5.90 7.66 24.94
N MET A 241 6.47 7.23 23.80
CA MET A 241 6.56 8.07 22.59
C MET A 241 5.18 8.41 22.02
N PHE A 242 4.26 7.45 22.04
CA PHE A 242 2.87 7.65 21.62
C PHE A 242 2.00 8.30 22.72
N LYS A 243 2.54 8.47 23.95
CA LYS A 243 1.81 8.97 25.13
C LYS A 243 0.58 8.13 25.48
N ILE A 244 0.69 6.82 25.36
CA ILE A 244 -0.37 5.86 25.65
C ILE A 244 0.02 4.94 26.81
N ASN A 245 -0.99 4.46 27.53
CA ASN A 245 -0.85 3.54 28.64
C ASN A 245 -1.36 2.13 28.33
N SER A 246 -2.25 1.99 27.37
CA SER A 246 -2.68 0.70 26.82
C SER A 246 -2.60 0.69 25.30
N LEU A 247 -2.39 -0.50 24.73
CA LEU A 247 -2.14 -0.69 23.30
C LEU A 247 -2.77 -1.99 22.81
N LEU A 248 -3.55 -1.87 21.73
CA LEU A 248 -4.01 -2.97 20.91
C LEU A 248 -3.33 -2.89 19.55
N ILE A 249 -2.73 -4.00 19.09
CA ILE A 249 -2.19 -4.14 17.73
C ILE A 249 -2.87 -5.32 17.06
N LEU A 250 -3.46 -5.06 15.91
CA LEU A 250 -4.20 -5.99 15.08
C LEU A 250 -3.44 -6.20 13.76
N PRO A 251 -3.12 -7.43 13.37
CA PRO A 251 -2.45 -7.68 12.10
C PRO A 251 -3.40 -7.40 10.94
N ILE A 252 -2.86 -6.82 9.88
CA ILE A 252 -3.56 -6.62 8.61
C ILE A 252 -2.98 -7.63 7.62
N PHE A 253 -3.83 -8.50 7.08
CA PHE A 253 -3.48 -9.44 6.03
C PHE A 253 -4.10 -9.01 4.71
N VAL A 254 -3.31 -9.07 3.65
CA VAL A 254 -3.77 -8.91 2.28
C VAL A 254 -3.64 -10.29 1.64
N GLN A 255 -4.77 -10.94 1.38
CA GLN A 255 -4.83 -12.38 1.11
C GLN A 255 -4.21 -13.17 2.28
N GLU A 256 -3.22 -14.02 2.02
CA GLU A 256 -2.52 -14.81 3.04
C GLU A 256 -1.22 -14.15 3.55
N GLN A 257 -0.87 -12.96 3.04
CA GLN A 257 0.36 -12.28 3.39
C GLN A 257 0.13 -11.25 4.49
N TRP A 258 0.95 -11.30 5.53
CA TRP A 258 0.95 -10.29 6.57
C TRP A 258 1.51 -8.97 6.03
N TRP A 259 0.60 -8.09 5.64
CA TRP A 259 0.91 -6.81 5.01
C TRP A 259 1.37 -5.74 6.02
N GLY A 260 0.78 -5.70 7.20
CA GLY A 260 1.07 -4.68 8.18
C GLY A 260 0.24 -4.84 9.46
N PHE A 261 0.00 -3.75 10.15
CA PHE A 261 -0.83 -3.77 11.36
C PHE A 261 -1.54 -2.45 11.63
N LEU A 262 -2.71 -2.58 12.25
CA LEU A 262 -3.50 -1.49 12.82
C LEU A 262 -3.20 -1.42 14.31
N GLY A 263 -2.83 -0.24 14.82
CA GLY A 263 -2.62 -0.01 16.23
C GLY A 263 -3.61 0.98 16.80
N ILE A 264 -4.13 0.70 17.99
CA ILE A 264 -5.06 1.54 18.74
C ILE A 264 -4.48 1.75 20.13
N GLY A 265 -4.25 2.99 20.49
CA GLY A 265 -3.66 3.35 21.79
C GLY A 265 -4.57 4.19 22.64
N ASN A 266 -4.57 3.94 23.96
CA ASN A 266 -5.34 4.73 24.91
C ASN A 266 -4.45 5.35 25.98
N GLY A 267 -4.76 6.59 26.39
CA GLY A 267 -4.10 7.29 27.49
C GLY A 267 -4.46 6.74 28.86
N HIS A 268 -5.56 5.99 29.00
CA HIS A 268 -5.96 5.29 30.21
C HIS A 268 -5.36 3.90 30.27
N SER A 269 -5.19 3.37 31.48
CA SER A 269 -4.57 2.02 31.69
C SER A 269 -5.53 0.87 31.46
N GLU A 270 -6.78 1.14 31.08
CA GLU A 270 -7.76 0.10 30.79
C GLU A 270 -7.41 -0.61 29.48
N VAL A 271 -7.34 -1.93 29.56
CA VAL A 271 -7.23 -2.83 28.41
C VAL A 271 -8.63 -2.98 27.81
N LEU A 272 -8.72 -2.92 26.48
CA LEU A 272 -10.00 -3.13 25.79
C LEU A 272 -10.57 -4.52 26.11
N GLN A 273 -11.87 -4.59 26.32
CA GLN A 273 -12.58 -5.85 26.52
C GLN A 273 -12.48 -6.74 25.29
N GLU A 274 -12.57 -8.04 25.48
CA GLU A 274 -12.37 -9.04 24.43
C GLU A 274 -13.34 -8.86 23.25
N THR A 275 -14.60 -8.55 23.54
CA THR A 275 -15.62 -8.24 22.52
C THR A 275 -15.27 -7.05 21.62
N ASN A 276 -14.74 -5.97 22.20
CA ASN A 276 -14.30 -4.81 21.44
C ASN A 276 -13.06 -5.13 20.60
N VAL A 277 -12.17 -5.98 21.11
CA VAL A 277 -10.97 -6.44 20.39
C VAL A 277 -11.35 -7.25 19.16
N GLU A 278 -12.35 -8.13 19.25
CA GLU A 278 -12.86 -8.91 18.12
C GLU A 278 -13.48 -8.01 17.04
N MET A 279 -14.31 -7.04 17.45
CA MET A 279 -14.90 -6.06 16.52
C MET A 279 -13.81 -5.25 15.79
N LEU A 280 -12.83 -4.75 16.52
CA LEU A 280 -11.72 -3.99 15.94
C LEU A 280 -10.83 -4.88 15.06
N GLY A 281 -10.76 -6.19 15.33
CA GLY A 281 -10.13 -7.18 14.45
C GLY A 281 -10.82 -7.24 13.08
N THR A 282 -12.15 -7.13 13.06
CA THR A 282 -12.93 -7.02 11.81
C THR A 282 -12.54 -5.77 11.01
N ALA A 283 -12.33 -4.64 11.68
CA ALA A 283 -11.86 -3.42 11.02
C ALA A 283 -10.50 -3.62 10.33
N ALA A 284 -9.54 -4.29 10.99
CA ALA A 284 -8.26 -4.62 10.38
C ALA A 284 -8.41 -5.53 9.14
N SER A 285 -9.33 -6.48 9.18
CA SER A 285 -9.65 -7.36 8.04
C SER A 285 -10.27 -6.60 6.87
N ILE A 286 -11.16 -5.64 7.15
CA ILE A 286 -11.78 -4.77 6.13
C ILE A 286 -10.70 -3.91 5.46
N VAL A 287 -9.77 -3.34 6.22
CA VAL A 287 -8.62 -2.60 5.66
C VAL A 287 -7.81 -3.52 4.74
N GLY A 288 -7.50 -4.74 5.15
CA GLY A 288 -6.79 -5.71 4.32
C GLY A 288 -7.52 -6.03 3.01
N SER A 289 -8.84 -6.20 3.07
CA SER A 289 -9.69 -6.41 1.89
C SER A 289 -9.73 -5.19 0.97
N ALA A 290 -9.79 -3.98 1.53
CA ALA A 290 -9.78 -2.75 0.78
C ALA A 290 -8.46 -2.56 0.02
N ILE A 291 -7.32 -2.85 0.67
CA ILE A 291 -5.99 -2.85 0.05
C ILE A 291 -5.94 -3.86 -1.11
N HIS A 292 -6.41 -5.09 -0.87
CA HIS A 292 -6.45 -6.13 -1.89
C HIS A 292 -7.25 -5.70 -3.12
N ASN A 293 -8.47 -5.19 -2.90
CA ASN A 293 -9.35 -4.74 -3.97
C ASN A 293 -8.75 -3.57 -4.76
N SER A 294 -8.14 -2.61 -4.07
CA SER A 294 -7.45 -1.47 -4.70
C SER A 294 -6.26 -1.94 -5.55
N ASN A 295 -5.44 -2.88 -5.04
CA ASN A 295 -4.31 -3.43 -5.77
C ASN A 295 -4.76 -4.21 -7.02
N ASN A 296 -5.81 -5.03 -6.89
CA ASN A 296 -6.38 -5.77 -8.01
C ASN A 296 -6.91 -4.82 -9.08
N ARG A 297 -7.64 -3.78 -8.67
CA ARG A 297 -8.17 -2.78 -9.58
C ARG A 297 -7.05 -2.04 -10.31
N THR A 298 -6.02 -1.57 -9.59
CA THR A 298 -4.85 -0.93 -10.19
C THR A 298 -4.14 -1.86 -11.17
N SER A 299 -4.00 -3.15 -10.84
CA SER A 299 -3.42 -4.15 -11.73
C SER A 299 -4.26 -4.36 -12.99
N LEU A 300 -5.60 -4.40 -12.86
CA LEU A 300 -6.52 -4.50 -13.99
C LEU A 300 -6.49 -3.24 -14.87
N GLU A 301 -6.50 -2.06 -14.27
CA GLU A 301 -6.38 -0.78 -14.98
C GLU A 301 -5.05 -0.68 -15.72
N MET A 302 -3.95 -1.11 -15.07
CA MET A 302 -2.62 -1.14 -15.70
C MET A 302 -2.58 -2.14 -16.86
N SER A 303 -3.15 -3.34 -16.69
CA SER A 303 -3.25 -4.34 -17.75
C SER A 303 -4.09 -3.84 -18.93
N SER A 304 -5.20 -3.17 -18.64
CA SER A 304 -6.04 -2.53 -19.65
C SER A 304 -5.30 -1.39 -20.36
N ALA A 305 -4.57 -0.57 -19.61
CA ALA A 305 -3.77 0.51 -20.19
C ALA A 305 -2.65 -0.05 -21.09
N VAL A 306 -1.93 -1.09 -20.65
CA VAL A 306 -0.93 -1.77 -21.49
C VAL A 306 -1.56 -2.30 -22.75
N PHE A 307 -2.71 -2.97 -22.65
CA PHE A 307 -3.44 -3.49 -23.80
C PHE A 307 -3.84 -2.39 -24.78
N GLN A 308 -4.36 -1.25 -24.30
CA GLN A 308 -4.84 -0.16 -25.16
C GLN A 308 -3.70 0.71 -25.73
N HIS A 309 -2.63 0.93 -24.96
CA HIS A 309 -1.57 1.90 -25.34
C HIS A 309 -0.31 1.24 -25.92
N THR A 310 -0.27 -0.09 -26.07
CA THR A 310 0.82 -0.72 -26.84
C THR A 310 0.74 -0.26 -28.30
N MET A 311 1.90 -0.06 -28.93
CA MET A 311 1.98 0.33 -30.35
C MET A 311 1.67 -0.81 -31.30
N ASP A 312 1.77 -2.03 -30.83
CA ASP A 312 1.42 -3.23 -31.59
C ASP A 312 -0.08 -3.45 -31.57
N GLY A 313 -0.63 -3.89 -32.69
CA GLY A 313 -2.00 -4.34 -32.77
C GLY A 313 -2.18 -5.62 -31.95
N VAL A 314 -3.12 -5.59 -30.99
CA VAL A 314 -3.48 -6.76 -30.19
C VAL A 314 -4.93 -7.13 -30.46
N VAL A 315 -5.15 -8.41 -30.81
CA VAL A 315 -6.48 -8.97 -31.04
C VAL A 315 -6.61 -10.23 -30.18
N ILE A 316 -7.72 -10.34 -29.47
CA ILE A 316 -8.08 -11.54 -28.70
C ILE A 316 -9.32 -12.15 -29.35
N THR A 317 -9.29 -13.47 -29.56
CA THR A 317 -10.44 -14.20 -30.09
C THR A 317 -10.90 -15.28 -29.12
N ASP A 318 -12.16 -15.72 -29.28
CA ASP A 318 -12.69 -16.91 -28.62
C ASP A 318 -12.12 -18.21 -29.23
N ALA A 319 -12.49 -19.35 -28.66
CA ALA A 319 -12.09 -20.67 -29.16
C ALA A 319 -12.58 -20.95 -30.61
N LYS A 320 -13.59 -20.23 -31.10
CA LYS A 320 -14.11 -20.31 -32.48
C LYS A 320 -13.43 -19.33 -33.41
N ASN A 321 -12.40 -18.65 -32.92
CA ASN A 321 -11.67 -17.60 -33.64
C ASN A 321 -12.54 -16.38 -34.04
N ASN A 322 -13.47 -15.96 -33.19
CA ASN A 322 -14.17 -14.69 -33.36
C ASN A 322 -13.53 -13.63 -32.45
N ILE A 323 -13.33 -12.44 -32.95
CA ILE A 323 -12.69 -11.33 -32.21
C ILE A 323 -13.58 -10.91 -31.05
N VAL A 324 -13.06 -11.06 -29.82
CA VAL A 324 -13.74 -10.62 -28.58
C VAL A 324 -13.16 -9.32 -28.03
N GLN A 325 -11.87 -9.08 -28.26
CA GLN A 325 -11.23 -7.81 -27.91
C GLN A 325 -10.21 -7.39 -28.97
N ILE A 326 -10.04 -6.08 -29.10
CA ILE A 326 -9.10 -5.46 -30.02
C ILE A 326 -8.64 -4.13 -29.44
N ASN A 327 -7.33 -3.84 -29.48
CA ASN A 327 -6.78 -2.57 -29.00
C ASN A 327 -6.81 -1.48 -30.08
N ASP A 328 -6.54 -0.24 -29.66
CA ASP A 328 -6.62 0.92 -30.57
C ASP A 328 -5.55 0.87 -31.68
N ALA A 329 -4.35 0.36 -31.37
CA ALA A 329 -3.31 0.17 -32.39
C ALA A 329 -3.76 -0.79 -33.51
N ALA A 330 -4.42 -1.90 -33.15
CA ALA A 330 -4.95 -2.82 -34.17
C ALA A 330 -6.03 -2.19 -35.04
N LEU A 331 -6.89 -1.34 -34.47
CA LEU A 331 -7.87 -0.56 -35.25
C LEU A 331 -7.17 0.39 -36.20
N GLN A 332 -6.15 1.12 -35.74
CA GLN A 332 -5.36 2.02 -36.60
C GLN A 332 -4.63 1.29 -37.73
N ILE A 333 -3.97 0.16 -37.40
CA ILE A 333 -3.24 -0.62 -38.40
C ILE A 333 -4.19 -1.18 -39.45
N THR A 334 -5.32 -1.74 -39.04
CA THR A 334 -6.23 -2.46 -39.92
C THR A 334 -7.23 -1.52 -40.65
N GLY A 335 -7.48 -0.33 -40.08
CA GLY A 335 -8.45 0.65 -40.60
C GLY A 335 -9.90 0.24 -40.35
N TYR A 336 -10.18 -0.75 -39.53
CA TYR A 336 -11.54 -1.15 -39.16
C TYR A 336 -12.01 -0.41 -37.91
N ASP A 337 -13.33 -0.15 -37.87
CA ASP A 337 -13.98 0.37 -36.67
C ASP A 337 -14.26 -0.79 -35.67
N ARG A 338 -14.18 -0.49 -34.38
CA ARG A 338 -14.36 -1.48 -33.32
C ARG A 338 -15.68 -2.25 -33.44
N ASP A 339 -16.78 -1.56 -33.65
CA ASP A 339 -18.13 -2.15 -33.75
C ASP A 339 -18.30 -3.06 -34.97
N THR A 340 -17.54 -2.80 -36.04
CA THR A 340 -17.60 -3.60 -37.27
C THR A 340 -16.73 -4.83 -37.24
N ILE A 341 -15.66 -4.85 -36.42
CA ILE A 341 -14.69 -5.96 -36.39
C ILE A 341 -14.98 -6.92 -35.22
N LEU A 342 -15.56 -6.47 -34.12
CA LEU A 342 -15.95 -7.34 -33.01
C LEU A 342 -16.94 -8.43 -33.46
N GLY A 343 -16.75 -9.65 -32.97
CA GLY A 343 -17.53 -10.83 -33.32
C GLY A 343 -17.23 -11.40 -34.71
N LYS A 344 -16.35 -10.76 -35.48
CA LYS A 344 -15.92 -11.29 -36.81
C LYS A 344 -14.72 -12.19 -36.67
N ASN A 345 -14.58 -13.12 -37.62
CA ASN A 345 -13.37 -13.94 -37.73
C ASN A 345 -12.24 -13.09 -38.35
N PRO A 346 -10.99 -13.16 -37.82
CA PRO A 346 -9.84 -12.43 -38.37
C PRO A 346 -9.56 -12.69 -39.87
N ASN A 347 -10.19 -13.68 -40.45
CA ASN A 347 -10.14 -13.93 -41.91
C ASN A 347 -10.55 -12.73 -42.76
N ILE A 348 -11.27 -11.74 -42.22
CA ILE A 348 -11.60 -10.50 -42.94
C ILE A 348 -10.35 -9.70 -43.31
N LEU A 349 -9.23 -9.92 -42.62
CA LEU A 349 -7.95 -9.26 -42.90
C LEU A 349 -7.12 -9.98 -43.96
N LYS A 350 -7.55 -11.13 -44.47
CA LYS A 350 -6.78 -11.88 -45.47
C LYS A 350 -6.60 -11.11 -46.77
N SER A 351 -5.34 -11.01 -47.22
CA SER A 351 -5.01 -10.42 -48.55
C SER A 351 -5.30 -11.32 -49.73
N GLY A 352 -5.29 -12.66 -49.51
CA GLY A 352 -5.31 -13.68 -50.57
C GLY A 352 -3.92 -14.06 -51.11
N ASN A 353 -2.84 -13.45 -50.61
CA ASN A 353 -1.47 -13.68 -51.09
C ASN A 353 -0.82 -14.97 -50.53
N HIS A 354 -1.39 -15.58 -49.48
CA HIS A 354 -0.90 -16.82 -48.91
C HIS A 354 -1.77 -17.97 -49.35
N GLU A 355 -1.12 -19.07 -49.72
CA GLU A 355 -1.77 -20.33 -50.09
C GLU A 355 -2.46 -21.00 -48.88
N LYS A 356 -3.42 -21.91 -49.17
CA LYS A 356 -4.13 -22.66 -48.14
C LYS A 356 -3.20 -23.44 -47.21
N GLN A 357 -2.10 -23.96 -47.74
CA GLN A 357 -1.09 -24.74 -47.00
C GLN A 357 -0.39 -23.90 -45.92
N PHE A 358 -0.17 -22.60 -46.13
CA PHE A 358 0.40 -21.69 -45.15
C PHE A 358 -0.47 -21.63 -43.87
N TYR A 359 -1.77 -21.39 -44.04
CA TYR A 359 -2.70 -21.32 -42.90
C TYR A 359 -2.90 -22.68 -42.22
N GLN A 360 -2.83 -23.81 -42.96
CA GLN A 360 -2.90 -25.12 -42.38
C GLN A 360 -1.69 -25.40 -41.48
N LYS A 361 -0.48 -25.03 -41.89
CA LYS A 361 0.74 -25.17 -41.07
C LYS A 361 0.65 -24.28 -39.81
N MET A 362 0.21 -23.03 -39.96
CA MET A 362 0.00 -22.11 -38.86
C MET A 362 -0.96 -22.70 -37.80
N TRP A 363 -2.11 -23.21 -38.23
CA TRP A 363 -3.09 -23.78 -37.31
C TRP A 363 -2.60 -25.09 -36.67
N HIS A 364 -1.86 -25.90 -37.38
CA HIS A 364 -1.28 -27.14 -36.84
C HIS A 364 -0.30 -26.78 -35.72
N GLN A 365 0.61 -25.85 -35.97
CA GLN A 365 1.57 -25.42 -34.96
C GLN A 365 0.88 -24.78 -33.73
N LEU A 366 -0.15 -23.95 -33.92
CA LEU A 366 -0.92 -23.39 -32.83
C LEU A 366 -1.61 -24.43 -31.93
N HIS A 367 -2.10 -25.52 -32.53
CA HIS A 367 -2.73 -26.59 -31.76
C HIS A 367 -1.71 -27.46 -31.03
N ASP A 368 -0.56 -27.74 -31.65
CA ASP A 368 0.46 -28.64 -31.11
C ASP A 368 1.37 -27.93 -30.10
N GLU A 369 1.89 -26.76 -30.46
CA GLU A 369 2.88 -26.01 -29.67
C GLU A 369 2.26 -24.91 -28.83
N GLY A 370 1.01 -24.53 -29.10
CA GLY A 370 0.32 -23.45 -28.38
C GLY A 370 0.70 -22.03 -28.81
N CYS A 371 1.66 -21.90 -29.73
CA CYS A 371 2.10 -20.60 -30.25
C CYS A 371 2.51 -20.69 -31.72
N TRP A 372 2.44 -19.55 -32.41
CA TRP A 372 2.93 -19.38 -33.79
C TRP A 372 3.41 -17.95 -33.98
N GLN A 373 4.46 -17.78 -34.77
CA GLN A 373 4.91 -16.44 -35.18
C GLN A 373 5.41 -16.46 -36.62
N GLY A 374 5.20 -15.33 -37.31
CA GLY A 374 5.65 -15.20 -38.69
C GLY A 374 5.08 -13.97 -39.39
N GLU A 375 5.52 -13.78 -40.63
CA GLU A 375 5.01 -12.74 -41.48
C GLU A 375 3.71 -13.16 -42.15
N VAL A 376 2.71 -12.28 -42.12
CA VAL A 376 1.44 -12.45 -42.82
C VAL A 376 1.13 -11.23 -43.64
N THR A 377 0.87 -11.40 -44.92
CA THR A 377 0.36 -10.33 -45.75
C THR A 377 -1.15 -10.23 -45.57
N ASN A 378 -1.59 -9.15 -44.95
CA ASN A 378 -2.99 -8.82 -44.70
C ASN A 378 -3.49 -7.67 -45.57
N ARG A 379 -4.79 -7.35 -45.46
CA ARG A 379 -5.45 -6.26 -46.19
C ARG A 379 -6.22 -5.40 -45.19
N LYS A 380 -6.01 -4.08 -45.27
CA LYS A 380 -6.75 -3.07 -44.50
C LYS A 380 -8.19 -2.92 -45.04
N LYS A 381 -9.08 -2.30 -44.28
CA LYS A 381 -10.47 -2.00 -44.72
C LYS A 381 -10.53 -1.23 -46.02
N ASN A 382 -9.57 -0.34 -46.31
CA ASN A 382 -9.48 0.44 -47.55
C ASN A 382 -8.97 -0.36 -48.77
N GLY A 383 -8.63 -1.64 -48.59
CA GLY A 383 -8.12 -2.50 -49.66
C GLY A 383 -6.59 -2.52 -49.80
N GLU A 384 -5.85 -1.69 -49.06
CA GLU A 384 -4.39 -1.65 -49.04
C GLU A 384 -3.80 -2.92 -48.40
N ALA A 385 -2.85 -3.56 -49.08
CA ALA A 385 -2.13 -4.71 -48.53
C ALA A 385 -1.01 -4.22 -47.61
N TYR A 386 -0.86 -4.87 -46.46
CA TYR A 386 0.23 -4.61 -45.53
C TYR A 386 0.83 -5.94 -45.04
N ILE A 387 2.10 -5.90 -44.63
CA ILE A 387 2.81 -7.04 -44.11
C ILE A 387 2.80 -6.89 -42.58
N ALA A 388 2.16 -7.83 -41.91
CA ALA A 388 2.16 -7.90 -40.45
C ALA A 388 3.21 -8.92 -39.98
N TRP A 389 4.06 -8.53 -39.04
CA TRP A 389 4.73 -9.51 -38.18
C TRP A 389 3.76 -9.92 -37.11
N LEU A 390 3.32 -11.15 -37.13
CA LEU A 390 2.21 -11.66 -36.32
C LEU A 390 2.71 -12.77 -35.38
N SER A 391 2.42 -12.65 -34.09
CA SER A 391 2.60 -13.66 -33.06
C SER A 391 1.24 -14.04 -32.49
N ILE A 392 0.90 -15.34 -32.46
CA ILE A 392 -0.35 -15.84 -31.90
C ILE A 392 0.00 -16.84 -30.79
N ASN A 393 -0.64 -16.68 -29.63
CA ASN A 393 -0.53 -17.59 -28.50
C ASN A 393 -1.92 -18.09 -28.09
N THR A 394 -2.00 -19.35 -27.64
CA THR A 394 -3.23 -19.94 -27.11
C THR A 394 -3.31 -19.76 -25.59
N ILE A 395 -4.50 -19.43 -25.09
CA ILE A 395 -4.83 -19.53 -23.66
C ILE A 395 -5.69 -20.78 -23.48
N LYS A 396 -5.33 -21.62 -22.53
CA LYS A 396 -6.04 -22.87 -22.21
C LYS A 396 -6.74 -22.75 -20.86
N ASN A 397 -7.92 -23.32 -20.75
CA ASN A 397 -8.65 -23.46 -19.51
C ASN A 397 -8.02 -24.52 -18.58
N ASN A 398 -8.56 -24.66 -17.36
CA ASN A 398 -8.08 -25.64 -16.37
C ASN A 398 -8.20 -27.12 -16.84
N GLN A 399 -8.93 -27.39 -17.93
CA GLN A 399 -9.10 -28.71 -18.52
C GLN A 399 -8.13 -28.95 -19.69
N GLY A 400 -7.29 -27.96 -20.04
CA GLY A 400 -6.31 -28.03 -21.12
C GLY A 400 -6.89 -27.71 -22.50
N GLU A 401 -8.16 -27.29 -22.60
CA GLU A 401 -8.80 -26.90 -23.85
C GLU A 401 -8.50 -25.43 -24.17
N ILE A 402 -8.37 -25.10 -25.45
CA ILE A 402 -8.13 -23.74 -25.91
C ILE A 402 -9.39 -22.88 -25.64
N GLU A 403 -9.24 -21.85 -24.85
CA GLU A 403 -10.28 -20.90 -24.52
C GLU A 403 -10.20 -19.64 -25.39
N ASN A 404 -8.98 -19.11 -25.58
CA ASN A 404 -8.74 -17.91 -26.36
C ASN A 404 -7.47 -18.03 -27.20
N PHE A 405 -7.39 -17.21 -28.26
CA PHE A 405 -6.14 -16.90 -28.95
C PHE A 405 -5.82 -15.42 -28.75
N ILE A 406 -4.56 -15.11 -28.48
CA ILE A 406 -4.02 -13.75 -28.43
C ILE A 406 -3.10 -13.57 -29.64
N ALA A 407 -3.45 -12.66 -30.51
CA ALA A 407 -2.66 -12.24 -31.64
C ALA A 407 -2.06 -10.85 -31.39
N VAL A 408 -0.75 -10.74 -31.50
CA VAL A 408 -0.01 -9.47 -31.45
C VAL A 408 0.66 -9.27 -32.80
N PHE A 409 0.49 -8.11 -33.41
CA PHE A 409 1.06 -7.83 -34.73
C PHE A 409 1.49 -6.38 -34.90
N SER A 410 2.56 -6.18 -35.67
CA SER A 410 3.06 -4.88 -36.10
C SER A 410 2.99 -4.78 -37.63
N ASP A 411 2.61 -3.61 -38.18
CA ASP A 411 2.73 -3.36 -39.62
C ASP A 411 4.19 -3.07 -39.97
N VAL A 412 4.82 -4.07 -40.60
CA VAL A 412 6.23 -4.01 -41.01
C VAL A 412 6.41 -3.67 -42.48
N THR A 413 5.35 -3.17 -43.15
CA THR A 413 5.34 -2.91 -44.62
C THR A 413 6.38 -1.88 -45.03
N LEU A 414 6.56 -0.83 -44.24
CA LEU A 414 7.56 0.22 -44.52
C LEU A 414 9.01 -0.25 -44.35
N HIS A 415 9.21 -1.28 -43.55
CA HIS A 415 10.54 -1.82 -43.28
C HIS A 415 11.08 -2.75 -44.39
N ARG A 416 10.22 -3.21 -45.28
CA ARG A 416 10.58 -4.15 -46.36
C ARG A 416 10.99 -3.52 -47.69
N LYS A 417 10.78 -2.22 -47.88
CA LYS A 417 11.08 -1.57 -49.18
C LYS A 417 12.58 -1.47 -49.50
N ASP A 418 13.41 -1.79 -48.52
CA ASP A 418 14.86 -1.73 -48.75
C ASP A 418 15.55 -2.90 -48.00
N ALA A 419 16.16 -3.86 -48.70
CA ALA A 419 16.88 -4.99 -48.14
C ALA A 419 18.02 -4.54 -47.21
N ARG A 420 18.59 -3.37 -47.42
CA ARG A 420 19.54 -2.72 -46.54
C ARG A 420 18.88 -2.30 -45.21
N THR A 421 17.67 -1.81 -45.25
CA THR A 421 16.92 -1.40 -44.05
C THR A 421 16.58 -2.59 -43.18
N GLN A 422 16.28 -3.76 -43.79
CA GLN A 422 16.02 -5.00 -43.03
C GLN A 422 17.27 -5.54 -42.31
N ALA A 423 18.41 -5.56 -43.02
CA ALA A 423 19.69 -5.94 -42.42
C ALA A 423 20.09 -4.96 -41.29
N TYR A 424 19.77 -3.68 -41.47
CA TYR A 424 20.01 -2.65 -40.48
C TYR A 424 19.13 -2.84 -39.22
N LEU A 425 17.83 -3.11 -39.38
CA LEU A 425 16.89 -3.30 -38.27
C LEU A 425 17.14 -4.60 -37.50
N ALA A 426 17.67 -5.63 -38.15
CA ALA A 426 18.08 -6.86 -37.46
C ALA A 426 19.23 -6.63 -36.46
N THR A 427 20.03 -5.58 -36.69
CA THR A 427 21.25 -5.29 -35.90
C THR A 427 21.21 -3.96 -35.18
N HIS A 428 20.17 -3.12 -35.40
CA HIS A 428 20.07 -1.78 -34.81
C HIS A 428 18.71 -1.55 -34.14
N ASP A 429 18.68 -0.73 -33.10
CA ASP A 429 17.44 -0.28 -32.45
C ASP A 429 16.69 0.70 -33.35
N PRO A 430 15.43 0.47 -33.65
CA PRO A 430 14.66 1.29 -34.60
C PRO A 430 14.39 2.72 -34.10
N LEU A 431 14.35 2.95 -32.80
CA LEU A 431 14.09 4.27 -32.23
C LEU A 431 15.33 5.16 -32.28
N THR A 432 16.47 4.60 -31.92
CA THR A 432 17.71 5.35 -31.72
C THR A 432 18.71 5.21 -32.86
N GLY A 433 18.56 4.16 -33.67
CA GLY A 433 19.55 3.81 -34.71
C GLY A 433 20.91 3.40 -34.16
N LEU A 434 20.98 3.03 -32.89
CA LEU A 434 22.14 2.40 -32.26
C LEU A 434 22.16 0.89 -32.57
N SER A 435 23.29 0.24 -32.35
CA SER A 435 23.34 -1.22 -32.30
C SER A 435 22.33 -1.76 -31.30
N ASN A 436 21.69 -2.87 -31.64
CA ASN A 436 20.85 -3.58 -30.69
C ASN A 436 21.69 -4.63 -29.91
N ARG A 437 21.06 -5.32 -28.97
CA ARG A 437 21.68 -6.37 -28.14
C ARG A 437 22.29 -7.49 -28.98
N ILE A 438 21.69 -7.82 -30.14
CA ILE A 438 22.19 -8.89 -31.01
C ILE A 438 23.54 -8.49 -31.61
N LEU A 439 23.63 -7.30 -32.19
CA LEU A 439 24.90 -6.82 -32.76
C LEU A 439 25.97 -6.58 -31.69
N LEU A 440 25.57 -6.13 -30.50
CA LEU A 440 26.50 -5.99 -29.38
C LEU A 440 27.12 -7.33 -29.00
N ASN A 441 26.32 -8.38 -28.83
CA ASN A 441 26.82 -9.70 -28.45
C ASN A 441 27.78 -10.27 -29.51
N ASP A 442 27.41 -10.19 -30.80
CA ASP A 442 28.26 -10.61 -31.90
C ASP A 442 29.61 -9.87 -31.89
N ARG A 443 29.58 -8.55 -31.75
CA ARG A 443 30.83 -7.75 -31.67
C ARG A 443 31.64 -8.01 -30.41
N LEU A 444 30.98 -8.20 -29.28
CA LEU A 444 31.66 -8.49 -28.01
C LEU A 444 32.39 -9.84 -28.06
N GLU A 445 31.76 -10.87 -28.62
CA GLU A 445 32.38 -12.17 -28.83
C GLU A 445 33.62 -12.04 -29.75
N HIS A 446 33.48 -11.35 -30.89
CA HIS A 446 34.60 -11.10 -31.79
C HIS A 446 35.70 -10.26 -31.15
N ALA A 447 35.36 -9.23 -30.39
CA ALA A 447 36.35 -8.40 -29.67
C ALA A 447 37.11 -9.22 -28.63
N ILE A 448 36.43 -10.12 -27.89
CA ILE A 448 37.06 -11.01 -26.90
C ILE A 448 38.04 -11.97 -27.59
N GLU A 449 37.66 -12.58 -28.72
CA GLU A 449 38.55 -13.43 -29.49
C GLU A 449 39.79 -12.67 -30.00
N HIS A 450 39.58 -11.44 -30.49
CA HIS A 450 40.65 -10.56 -30.94
C HIS A 450 41.59 -10.16 -29.77
N ALA A 451 41.00 -9.69 -28.66
CA ALA A 451 41.78 -9.28 -27.48
C ALA A 451 42.58 -10.45 -26.89
N LYS A 452 42.03 -11.65 -26.85
CA LYS A 452 42.73 -12.87 -26.42
C LYS A 452 43.94 -13.20 -27.29
N ARG A 453 43.84 -12.96 -28.62
CA ARG A 453 44.90 -13.25 -29.56
C ARG A 453 46.06 -12.26 -29.52
N PHE A 454 45.73 -11.00 -29.25
CA PHE A 454 46.71 -9.89 -29.32
C PHE A 454 47.03 -9.29 -27.95
N GLU A 455 46.63 -9.96 -26.85
CA GLU A 455 46.83 -9.52 -25.47
C GLU A 455 46.34 -8.10 -25.22
N LYS A 456 45.17 -7.75 -25.78
CA LYS A 456 44.52 -6.45 -25.63
C LYS A 456 43.49 -6.47 -24.53
N HIS A 457 43.07 -5.27 -24.13
CA HIS A 457 41.99 -5.08 -23.15
C HIS A 457 40.76 -4.52 -23.84
N ILE A 458 39.56 -4.88 -23.28
CA ILE A 458 38.27 -4.38 -23.73
C ILE A 458 37.63 -3.67 -22.55
N GLY A 459 37.01 -2.51 -22.80
CA GLY A 459 36.13 -1.84 -21.84
C GLY A 459 34.66 -2.10 -22.16
N LEU A 460 33.87 -2.49 -21.18
CA LEU A 460 32.43 -2.60 -21.30
C LEU A 460 31.76 -1.67 -20.29
N ILE A 461 30.84 -0.81 -20.77
CA ILE A 461 30.14 0.19 -19.96
C ILE A 461 28.65 -0.11 -20.04
N PHE A 462 28.02 -0.30 -18.92
CA PHE A 462 26.57 -0.46 -18.80
C PHE A 462 25.97 0.81 -18.19
N CYS A 463 25.00 1.40 -18.86
CA CYS A 463 24.36 2.66 -18.48
C CYS A 463 22.85 2.49 -18.37
N ASP A 464 22.24 3.15 -17.41
CA ASP A 464 20.80 3.21 -17.25
C ASP A 464 20.36 4.64 -16.88
N LEU A 465 19.31 5.12 -17.52
CA LEU A 465 18.77 6.46 -17.29
C LEU A 465 17.95 6.52 -16.00
N ASP A 466 18.45 7.25 -15.04
CA ASP A 466 17.81 7.39 -13.73
C ASP A 466 16.44 8.09 -13.83
N ASN A 467 15.44 7.48 -13.20
CA ASN A 467 14.08 8.01 -13.15
C ASN A 467 13.40 8.21 -14.54
N PHE A 468 13.79 7.44 -15.55
CA PHE A 468 13.22 7.53 -16.89
C PHE A 468 11.72 7.20 -16.91
N LYS A 469 11.29 6.17 -16.17
CA LYS A 469 9.87 5.82 -16.05
C LYS A 469 9.00 6.95 -15.48
N PRO A 470 9.33 7.61 -14.35
CA PRO A 470 8.62 8.81 -13.89
C PRO A 470 8.52 9.93 -14.93
N ILE A 471 9.55 10.09 -15.79
CA ILE A 471 9.50 11.09 -16.86
C ILE A 471 8.45 10.68 -17.90
N ASN A 472 8.42 9.42 -18.30
CA ASN A 472 7.39 8.90 -19.21
C ASN A 472 5.99 9.05 -18.62
N ASP A 473 5.83 8.72 -17.33
CA ASP A 473 4.55 8.82 -16.64
C ASP A 473 4.06 10.28 -16.50
N THR A 474 5.00 11.24 -16.42
CA THR A 474 4.69 12.67 -16.24
C THR A 474 4.50 13.41 -17.57
N TYR A 475 5.35 13.14 -18.56
CA TYR A 475 5.43 13.92 -19.79
C TYR A 475 5.03 13.13 -21.05
N GLY A 476 4.72 11.85 -20.88
CA GLY A 476 4.35 10.94 -21.97
C GLY A 476 5.53 10.31 -22.69
N HIS A 477 5.27 9.16 -23.35
CA HIS A 477 6.28 8.35 -24.04
C HIS A 477 6.99 9.10 -25.17
N THR A 478 6.30 10.04 -25.83
CA THR A 478 6.92 10.85 -26.90
C THR A 478 8.10 11.68 -26.41
N VAL A 479 8.01 12.22 -25.18
CA VAL A 479 9.10 12.96 -24.56
C VAL A 479 10.23 12.01 -24.17
N GLY A 480 9.90 10.83 -23.64
CA GLY A 480 10.88 9.78 -23.35
C GLY A 480 11.64 9.31 -24.58
N ASP A 481 10.94 9.10 -25.71
CA ASP A 481 11.57 8.74 -26.99
C ASP A 481 12.55 9.81 -27.47
N GLU A 482 12.22 11.08 -27.33
CA GLU A 482 13.15 12.17 -27.68
C GLU A 482 14.37 12.24 -26.74
N ILE A 483 14.19 11.91 -25.44
CA ILE A 483 15.33 11.76 -24.52
C ILE A 483 16.23 10.63 -24.99
N LEU A 484 15.68 9.46 -25.28
CA LEU A 484 16.46 8.29 -25.74
C LEU A 484 17.24 8.61 -27.03
N LYS A 485 16.62 9.28 -28.00
CA LYS A 485 17.28 9.71 -29.23
C LYS A 485 18.44 10.67 -28.95
N ARG A 486 18.22 11.67 -28.08
CA ARG A 486 19.28 12.63 -27.72
C ARG A 486 20.43 11.99 -27.00
N VAL A 487 20.16 11.14 -26.01
CA VAL A 487 21.19 10.38 -25.30
C VAL A 487 21.98 9.51 -26.29
N SER A 488 21.29 8.84 -27.20
CA SER A 488 21.91 8.01 -28.25
C SER A 488 22.82 8.80 -29.17
N HIS A 489 22.41 9.99 -29.60
CA HIS A 489 23.23 10.86 -30.43
C HIS A 489 24.47 11.32 -29.68
N TYR A 490 24.30 11.74 -28.42
CA TYR A 490 25.40 12.18 -27.59
C TYR A 490 26.41 11.06 -27.30
N LEU A 491 25.93 9.85 -27.03
CA LEU A 491 26.80 8.68 -26.86
C LEU A 491 27.57 8.39 -28.16
N LYS A 492 26.92 8.45 -29.33
CA LYS A 492 27.61 8.28 -30.62
C LYS A 492 28.75 9.31 -30.85
N ASP A 493 28.55 10.53 -30.39
CA ASP A 493 29.56 11.61 -30.58
C ASP A 493 30.78 11.49 -29.63
N ILE A 494 30.60 10.78 -28.51
CA ILE A 494 31.67 10.53 -27.53
C ILE A 494 32.61 9.43 -28.03
N PHE A 495 32.08 8.36 -28.62
CA PHE A 495 32.81 7.14 -28.93
C PHE A 495 33.32 7.14 -30.39
N ARG A 496 34.37 6.40 -30.65
CA ARG A 496 35.00 6.23 -31.96
C ARG A 496 34.08 5.32 -32.85
N LYS A 497 34.32 5.32 -34.16
CA LYS A 497 33.58 4.45 -35.09
C LYS A 497 33.81 2.97 -34.86
N GLU A 498 34.96 2.63 -34.31
CA GLU A 498 35.38 1.28 -33.96
C GLU A 498 34.66 0.78 -32.69
N ASP A 499 34.26 1.71 -31.78
CA ASP A 499 33.52 1.36 -30.58
C ASP A 499 32.06 1.07 -30.91
N THR A 500 31.44 0.17 -30.16
CA THR A 500 30.05 -0.18 -30.34
C THR A 500 29.19 0.45 -29.26
N VAL A 501 28.31 1.36 -29.66
CA VAL A 501 27.25 1.93 -28.80
C VAL A 501 25.96 1.19 -29.06
N CYS A 502 25.38 0.59 -28.02
CA CYS A 502 24.20 -0.24 -28.07
C CYS A 502 23.11 0.31 -27.17
N ARG A 503 21.86 0.28 -27.64
CA ARG A 503 20.70 0.35 -26.76
C ARG A 503 20.32 -1.08 -26.42
N PHE A 504 20.53 -1.46 -25.13
CA PHE A 504 20.37 -2.83 -24.69
C PHE A 504 18.91 -3.21 -24.47
N GLY A 505 18.09 -2.24 -24.01
CA GLY A 505 16.64 -2.35 -23.86
C GLY A 505 16.08 -1.18 -23.05
N GLY A 506 14.85 -0.77 -23.30
CA GLY A 506 14.21 0.32 -22.54
C GLY A 506 15.07 1.60 -22.45
N ASP A 507 15.55 1.91 -21.26
CA ASP A 507 16.43 3.04 -20.89
C ASP A 507 17.89 2.63 -20.67
N GLU A 508 18.25 1.38 -21.04
CA GLU A 508 19.58 0.81 -20.84
C GLU A 508 20.43 0.94 -22.11
N PHE A 509 21.68 1.35 -21.92
CA PHE A 509 22.69 1.45 -22.96
C PHE A 509 23.94 0.66 -22.56
N VAL A 510 24.55 -0.01 -23.54
CA VAL A 510 25.81 -0.72 -23.35
C VAL A 510 26.81 -0.25 -24.40
N ILE A 511 28.00 0.06 -23.96
CA ILE A 511 29.08 0.50 -24.84
C ILE A 511 30.24 -0.47 -24.73
N LEU A 512 30.70 -0.92 -25.88
CA LEU A 512 31.88 -1.77 -26.05
C LEU A 512 33.02 -0.94 -26.64
N ILE A 513 34.13 -0.84 -25.90
CA ILE A 513 35.39 -0.27 -26.34
C ILE A 513 36.29 -1.43 -26.73
N GLU A 514 36.48 -1.65 -28.04
CA GLU A 514 37.15 -2.86 -28.56
C GLU A 514 38.65 -2.90 -28.28
N GLU A 515 39.34 -1.74 -28.22
CA GLU A 515 40.72 -1.61 -27.82
C GLU A 515 40.87 -0.54 -26.74
N LEU A 516 41.00 -0.99 -25.50
CA LEU A 516 41.23 -0.12 -24.36
C LEU A 516 42.71 0.13 -24.19
N GLU A 517 43.16 1.37 -24.47
CA GLU A 517 44.56 1.74 -24.42
C GLU A 517 45.14 1.74 -23.00
N ASN A 518 44.37 2.34 -22.05
CA ASN A 518 44.71 2.40 -20.64
C ASN A 518 43.49 2.76 -19.79
N PHE A 519 43.63 2.60 -18.48
CA PHE A 519 42.54 2.90 -17.53
C PHE A 519 42.16 4.40 -17.53
N GLN A 520 43.11 5.31 -17.67
CA GLN A 520 42.87 6.77 -17.69
C GLN A 520 41.99 7.15 -18.89
N TYR A 521 42.17 6.48 -20.03
CA TYR A 521 41.30 6.66 -21.19
C TYR A 521 39.85 6.24 -20.88
N LEU A 522 39.64 5.06 -20.25
CA LEU A 522 38.30 4.63 -19.83
C LEU A 522 37.71 5.63 -18.84
N ASP A 523 38.44 6.04 -17.81
CA ASP A 523 37.98 7.01 -16.82
C ASP A 523 37.59 8.34 -17.47
N SER A 524 38.42 8.86 -18.38
CA SER A 524 38.14 10.09 -19.12
C SER A 524 36.85 10.00 -19.95
N ILE A 525 36.58 8.86 -20.56
CA ILE A 525 35.35 8.60 -21.32
C ILE A 525 34.17 8.52 -20.39
N LEU A 526 34.28 7.78 -19.28
CA LEU A 526 33.21 7.64 -18.30
C LEU A 526 32.82 9.00 -17.70
N GLN A 527 33.77 9.87 -17.43
CA GLN A 527 33.50 11.24 -16.99
C GLN A 527 32.78 12.06 -18.08
N ARG A 528 33.16 11.90 -19.35
CA ARG A 528 32.42 12.53 -20.46
C ARG A 528 31.00 12.00 -20.60
N VAL A 529 30.80 10.71 -20.50
CA VAL A 529 29.45 10.09 -20.49
C VAL A 529 28.62 10.64 -19.32
N ASN A 530 29.21 10.74 -18.15
CA ASN A 530 28.52 11.28 -16.96
C ASN A 530 28.19 12.78 -17.10
N GLN A 531 28.92 13.55 -17.93
CA GLN A 531 28.59 14.96 -18.19
C GLN A 531 27.24 15.16 -18.92
N ILE A 532 26.70 14.16 -19.60
CA ILE A 532 25.34 14.18 -20.19
C ILE A 532 24.31 14.57 -19.13
N THR A 533 24.51 14.09 -17.93
CA THR A 533 23.57 14.20 -16.81
C THR A 533 23.52 15.61 -16.18
N THR A 534 24.55 16.42 -16.44
CA THR A 534 24.68 17.77 -15.86
C THR A 534 24.05 18.85 -16.74
N THR A 535 23.78 18.55 -18.02
CA THR A 535 23.24 19.52 -18.98
C THR A 535 21.73 19.28 -19.16
N PRO A 536 20.88 20.22 -18.70
CA PRO A 536 19.44 20.10 -18.94
C PRO A 536 19.13 20.07 -20.43
N CYS A 537 18.32 19.12 -20.89
CA CYS A 537 17.83 19.10 -22.24
C CYS A 537 16.45 19.79 -22.32
N VAL A 538 16.25 20.62 -23.36
CA VAL A 538 14.95 21.23 -23.63
C VAL A 538 14.24 20.40 -24.70
N ILE A 539 13.08 19.81 -24.35
CA ILE A 539 12.24 19.03 -25.25
C ILE A 539 10.84 19.65 -25.22
N ASN A 540 10.34 20.07 -26.36
CA ASN A 540 9.03 20.73 -26.50
C ASN A 540 8.83 21.92 -25.54
N GLY A 541 9.91 22.69 -25.24
CA GLY A 541 9.86 23.80 -24.30
C GLY A 541 9.97 23.40 -22.83
N ILE A 542 10.05 22.12 -22.51
CA ILE A 542 10.21 21.58 -21.16
C ILE A 542 11.69 21.34 -20.91
N GLN A 543 12.23 21.89 -19.82
CA GLN A 543 13.59 21.66 -19.37
C GLN A 543 13.64 20.41 -18.49
N ILE A 544 14.34 19.35 -18.93
CA ILE A 544 14.45 18.07 -18.25
C ILE A 544 15.91 17.78 -17.96
N THR A 545 16.22 17.44 -16.73
CA THR A 545 17.53 16.90 -16.32
C THR A 545 17.36 15.41 -16.02
N ILE A 546 18.17 14.57 -16.67
CA ILE A 546 18.12 13.13 -16.48
C ILE A 546 19.47 12.63 -15.97
N GLY A 547 19.46 11.88 -14.87
CA GLY A 547 20.64 11.21 -14.34
C GLY A 547 20.95 9.93 -15.12
N MET A 548 22.16 9.43 -14.97
CA MET A 548 22.60 8.16 -15.54
C MET A 548 23.42 7.40 -14.51
N SER A 549 23.02 6.17 -14.23
CA SER A 549 23.80 5.23 -13.42
C SER A 549 24.69 4.41 -14.35
N ILE A 550 26.00 4.40 -14.10
CA ILE A 550 26.99 3.84 -15.00
C ILE A 550 27.79 2.78 -14.27
N GLY A 551 27.91 1.59 -14.88
CA GLY A 551 28.77 0.51 -14.43
C GLY A 551 29.81 0.16 -15.49
N ALA A 552 31.06 -0.09 -15.11
CA ALA A 552 32.14 -0.46 -16.02
C ALA A 552 32.82 -1.77 -15.63
N SER A 553 33.11 -2.60 -16.62
CA SER A 553 33.93 -3.82 -16.50
C SER A 553 35.02 -3.86 -17.57
N ILE A 554 36.11 -4.58 -17.29
CA ILE A 554 37.30 -4.65 -18.15
C ILE A 554 37.70 -6.12 -18.38
N TYR A 555 37.80 -6.52 -19.65
CA TYR A 555 38.41 -7.78 -20.03
C TYR A 555 39.95 -7.70 -19.95
N PRO A 556 40.64 -8.73 -19.43
CA PRO A 556 40.11 -10.00 -18.89
C PRO A 556 39.85 -9.98 -17.39
N TYR A 557 39.97 -8.85 -16.71
CA TYR A 557 39.99 -8.75 -15.25
C TYR A 557 38.63 -9.07 -14.59
N ASP A 558 37.54 -8.62 -15.20
CA ASP A 558 36.17 -8.76 -14.65
C ASP A 558 35.40 -9.94 -15.28
N GLY A 559 35.96 -10.54 -16.34
CA GLY A 559 35.36 -11.67 -17.03
C GLY A 559 36.19 -12.07 -18.24
N THR A 560 36.11 -13.36 -18.59
CA THR A 560 36.82 -13.94 -19.74
C THR A 560 35.88 -14.31 -20.90
N ASP A 561 34.60 -14.08 -20.73
CA ASP A 561 33.51 -14.30 -21.69
C ASP A 561 32.51 -13.16 -21.68
N SER A 562 31.67 -13.09 -22.69
CA SER A 562 30.70 -12.02 -22.89
C SER A 562 29.68 -11.91 -21.74
N ASP A 563 29.19 -13.05 -21.25
CA ASP A 563 28.16 -13.06 -20.20
C ASP A 563 28.71 -12.51 -18.87
N ARG A 564 29.91 -12.93 -18.49
CA ARG A 564 30.55 -12.46 -17.25
C ARG A 564 30.88 -10.97 -17.29
N LEU A 565 31.37 -10.49 -18.44
CA LEU A 565 31.66 -9.05 -18.59
C LEU A 565 30.41 -8.21 -18.52
N LEU A 566 29.33 -8.64 -19.18
CA LEU A 566 28.02 -7.98 -19.12
C LEU A 566 27.47 -7.98 -17.69
N GLU A 567 27.50 -9.13 -17.03
CA GLU A 567 27.03 -9.27 -15.66
C GLU A 567 27.83 -8.38 -14.69
N ALA A 568 29.15 -8.32 -14.85
CA ALA A 568 30.03 -7.50 -14.02
C ALA A 568 29.73 -6.00 -14.17
N ALA A 569 29.52 -5.53 -15.42
CA ALA A 569 29.15 -4.16 -15.70
C ALA A 569 27.74 -3.82 -15.18
N ASP A 570 26.77 -4.71 -15.36
CA ASP A 570 25.41 -4.55 -14.85
C ASP A 570 25.37 -4.49 -13.32
N GLN A 571 26.08 -5.38 -12.62
CA GLN A 571 26.19 -5.35 -11.16
C GLN A 571 26.84 -4.04 -10.67
N ALA A 572 27.82 -3.51 -11.38
CA ALA A 572 28.41 -2.22 -11.08
C ALA A 572 27.40 -1.08 -11.26
N MET A 573 26.68 -1.05 -12.37
CA MET A 573 25.61 -0.09 -12.63
C MET A 573 24.49 -0.17 -11.56
N TYR A 574 24.13 -1.38 -11.15
CA TYR A 574 23.15 -1.57 -10.08
C TYR A 574 23.65 -1.04 -8.72
N ARG A 575 24.97 -1.16 -8.42
CA ARG A 575 25.56 -0.50 -7.24
C ARG A 575 25.46 1.02 -7.36
N ALA A 576 25.75 1.59 -8.53
CA ALA A 576 25.59 3.03 -8.79
C ALA A 576 24.16 3.51 -8.48
N LYS A 577 23.14 2.77 -8.93
CA LYS A 577 21.72 3.05 -8.62
C LYS A 577 21.43 3.03 -7.12
N ARG A 578 21.96 2.05 -6.39
CA ARG A 578 21.71 1.91 -4.94
C ARG A 578 22.46 2.93 -4.09
N SER A 579 23.62 3.37 -4.54
CA SER A 579 24.48 4.32 -3.82
C SER A 579 24.06 5.78 -3.98
N GLY A 580 22.94 6.06 -4.68
CA GLY A 580 22.38 7.40 -4.80
C GLY A 580 22.18 7.88 -6.24
N LYS A 581 22.35 6.99 -7.23
CA LYS A 581 22.18 7.27 -8.67
C LYS A 581 23.18 8.30 -9.21
N ASN A 582 23.09 8.59 -10.50
CA ASN A 582 23.88 9.63 -11.18
C ASN A 582 25.37 9.55 -10.86
N ARG A 583 25.96 8.38 -11.04
CA ARG A 583 27.37 8.09 -10.72
C ARG A 583 27.94 6.93 -11.50
N ILE A 584 29.24 6.82 -11.42
CA ILE A 584 30.04 5.77 -12.03
C ILE A 584 30.47 4.79 -10.94
N GLU A 585 30.33 3.49 -11.22
CA GLU A 585 30.86 2.40 -10.40
C GLU A 585 31.63 1.42 -11.30
N TYR A 586 32.74 0.92 -10.80
CA TYR A 586 33.54 -0.09 -11.50
C TYR A 586 33.19 -1.48 -10.94
N SER A 587 33.36 -2.53 -11.76
CA SER A 587 33.13 -3.90 -11.33
C SER A 587 33.97 -4.27 -10.11
N GLN A 588 35.25 -3.92 -10.11
CA GLN A 588 36.14 -4.05 -8.97
C GLN A 588 36.26 -2.74 -8.20
N SER A 589 36.33 -2.84 -6.87
CA SER A 589 36.36 -1.68 -5.97
C SER A 589 37.67 -0.87 -6.04
N ASN A 590 38.71 -1.37 -6.71
CA ASN A 590 40.00 -0.68 -6.88
C ASN A 590 40.40 -0.61 -8.36
N PRO A 591 40.02 0.48 -9.05
CA PRO A 591 40.39 0.70 -10.44
C PRO A 591 41.90 0.73 -10.68
N GLN A 592 42.71 1.07 -9.67
CA GLN A 592 44.18 1.08 -9.75
C GLN A 592 44.79 -0.34 -9.75
N GLY A 593 44.01 -1.37 -9.46
CA GLY A 593 44.42 -2.78 -9.60
C GLY A 593 44.46 -3.29 -11.04
N TYR A 594 43.89 -2.54 -12.00
CA TYR A 594 44.05 -2.84 -13.42
C TYR A 594 45.40 -2.35 -13.90
N SER A 595 46.41 -3.24 -13.95
CA SER A 595 47.72 -2.91 -14.53
C SER A 595 47.61 -2.91 -16.06
N LEU A 596 47.15 -1.80 -16.62
CA LEU A 596 47.16 -1.55 -18.08
C LEU A 596 48.43 -0.89 -18.54
N ASP A 597 49.46 -0.78 -17.67
CA ASP A 597 50.75 -0.18 -17.98
C ASP A 597 51.61 -1.14 -18.84
N HIS A 598 51.44 -1.03 -20.13
CA HIS A 598 52.54 -1.20 -21.08
C HIS A 598 52.92 0.18 -21.62
N THR A 599 53.43 1.03 -20.76
CA THR A 599 54.34 2.11 -21.22
C THR A 599 55.67 1.44 -21.54
N PRO A 600 56.16 1.46 -22.79
CA PRO A 600 57.56 1.12 -23.05
C PRO A 600 58.37 2.09 -22.18
N GLN A 601 59.15 1.55 -21.26
CA GLN A 601 60.21 2.34 -20.62
C GLN A 601 61.05 2.96 -21.73
N ASN A 602 60.88 4.25 -21.98
CA ASN A 602 61.84 5.05 -22.67
C ASN A 602 63.13 5.17 -21.78
N GLU A 603 63.93 4.12 -21.74
CA GLU A 603 65.33 4.27 -21.67
C GLU A 603 65.78 5.01 -22.94
N ILE A 604 65.97 6.26 -22.85
CA ILE A 604 66.92 7.09 -23.64
C ILE A 604 66.68 8.55 -23.21
N PHE A 605 67.47 9.03 -22.33
CA PHE A 605 68.16 10.31 -22.44
C PHE A 605 68.90 10.64 -21.12
N ASN A 606 69.98 9.93 -20.93
CA ASN A 606 71.11 10.49 -20.21
C ASN A 606 72.34 10.29 -21.09
N TYR A 607 72.55 11.15 -22.03
CA TYR A 607 73.81 11.53 -22.59
C TYR A 607 73.63 12.90 -23.25
N MET A 608 74.21 13.88 -22.62
CA MET A 608 74.87 15.11 -23.05
C MET A 608 74.46 16.35 -22.25
N ILE A 609 75.45 16.72 -21.49
CA ILE A 609 75.90 18.02 -20.92
C ILE A 609 75.11 18.53 -19.72
#